data_e87ce2b7fb8efed83e022910f3b2e067
#
_entry.id   e87ce2b7fb8efed83e022910f3b2e067
#
_cell.length_a   1.000
_cell.length_b   1.000
_cell.length_c   1.000
_cell.angle_alpha   90.00
_cell.angle_beta   90.00
_cell.angle_gamma   90.00
#
_symmetry.space_group_name_H-M   'P 1'
#
loop_
_entity.id
_entity.type
_entity.pdbx_description
1 polymer ?
#
loop_
_entity_poly.entity_id
_entity_poly.type
_entity_poly.pdbx_seq_one_letter_code
_entity_poly.pdbx_strand_id
1 'polypeptide(L)'
;MGRAAHALSGGMDLVLRALVLQGIWLAGTLAGGIVLGWAPATMAATDAAARAERGEPIRWAHAAQVWKSSFWRSQITLGLPGLFVALAAATLLSGALPLALQAVLGLAAVLLLIALAHIPELDRRYRLPATRVFGRALLLGLAQAPTSLVLLAALVLWGAIALSLPGLLPFLGAAVPLLLSHHLVGRSLDRNEDLLSRPAEPPAGHRARAARGAVAARPSLPTSA
;
A
#
# COMPACT_ATOMS: atom_id res chain seq x y z
N MET A 1 1.23 28.07 22.67
CA MET A 1 2.31 28.03 21.67
C MET A 1 2.78 26.62 21.31
N GLY A 2 2.61 25.54 22.13
CA GLY A 2 3.12 24.21 21.87
C GLY A 2 2.50 23.44 20.69
N ARG A 3 1.19 23.57 20.43
CA ARG A 3 0.51 22.80 19.36
C ARG A 3 0.96 23.18 17.94
N ALA A 4 1.17 24.48 17.69
CA ALA A 4 1.64 24.96 16.40
C ALA A 4 3.10 24.52 16.12
N ALA A 5 3.97 24.56 17.13
CA ALA A 5 5.34 24.09 17.02
C ALA A 5 5.43 22.58 16.74
N HIS A 6 4.59 21.75 17.38
CA HIS A 6 4.52 20.31 17.11
C HIS A 6 3.94 19.99 15.72
N ALA A 7 2.97 20.75 15.24
CA ALA A 7 2.44 20.60 13.89
C ALA A 7 3.48 20.96 12.81
N LEU A 8 4.25 22.02 13.04
CA LEU A 8 5.33 22.46 12.15
C LEU A 8 6.49 21.44 12.10
N SER A 9 6.91 20.90 13.25
CA SER A 9 7.97 19.88 13.30
C SER A 9 7.52 18.58 12.60
N GLY A 10 6.28 18.13 12.82
CA GLY A 10 5.74 16.95 12.15
C GLY A 10 5.61 17.13 10.64
N GLY A 11 5.25 18.32 10.18
CA GLY A 11 5.20 18.66 8.75
C GLY A 11 6.59 18.65 8.10
N MET A 12 7.59 19.25 8.76
CA MET A 12 8.97 19.26 8.28
C MET A 12 9.55 17.86 8.20
N ASP A 13 9.33 17.01 9.21
CA ASP A 13 9.77 15.62 9.21
C ASP A 13 9.16 14.81 8.05
N LEU A 14 7.88 15.03 7.77
CA LEU A 14 7.20 14.37 6.64
C LEU A 14 7.81 14.80 5.30
N VAL A 15 8.08 16.08 5.10
CA VAL A 15 8.71 16.59 3.88
C VAL A 15 10.13 16.04 3.72
N LEU A 16 10.93 16.04 4.78
CA LEU A 16 12.28 15.47 4.74
C LEU A 16 12.26 13.97 4.41
N ARG A 17 11.35 13.21 4.99
CA ARG A 17 11.16 11.78 4.66
C ARG A 17 10.77 11.60 3.20
N ALA A 18 9.82 12.40 2.69
CA ALA A 18 9.41 12.34 1.30
C ALA A 18 10.59 12.62 0.34
N LEU A 19 11.43 13.63 0.64
CA LEU A 19 12.61 13.95 -0.16
C LEU A 19 13.65 12.82 -0.16
N VAL A 20 13.91 12.20 1.00
CA VAL A 20 14.83 11.06 1.09
C VAL A 20 14.29 9.86 0.30
N LEU A 21 13.00 9.54 0.42
CA LEU A 21 12.37 8.47 -0.34
C LEU A 21 12.39 8.73 -1.84
N GLN A 22 12.16 9.98 -2.24
CA GLN A 22 12.29 10.40 -3.64
C GLN A 22 13.72 10.22 -4.15
N GLY A 23 14.71 10.60 -3.35
CA GLY A 23 16.12 10.39 -3.67
C GLY A 23 16.47 8.92 -3.87
N ILE A 24 16.02 8.04 -2.98
CA ILE A 24 16.20 6.58 -3.10
C ILE A 24 15.57 6.07 -4.40
N TRP A 25 14.32 6.50 -4.66
CA TRP A 25 13.59 6.08 -5.86
C TRP A 25 14.26 6.56 -7.14
N LEU A 26 14.67 7.83 -7.21
CA LEU A 26 15.39 8.39 -8.37
C LEU A 26 16.72 7.70 -8.61
N ALA A 27 17.55 7.56 -7.56
CA ALA A 27 18.83 6.89 -7.67
C ALA A 27 18.68 5.43 -8.15
N GLY A 28 17.72 4.69 -7.59
CA GLY A 28 17.44 3.33 -8.01
C GLY A 28 16.90 3.23 -9.43
N THR A 29 16.05 4.17 -9.83
CA THR A 29 15.49 4.25 -11.19
C THR A 29 16.59 4.53 -12.23
N LEU A 30 17.46 5.50 -11.94
CA LEU A 30 18.60 5.82 -12.82
C LEU A 30 19.62 4.68 -12.89
N ALA A 31 19.91 4.03 -11.75
CA ALA A 31 20.84 2.89 -11.71
C ALA A 31 20.36 1.71 -12.55
N GLY A 32 19.06 1.53 -12.74
CA GLY A 32 18.46 0.49 -13.59
C GLY A 32 18.13 0.94 -15.02
N GLY A 33 18.58 2.12 -15.46
CA GLY A 33 18.32 2.64 -16.80
C GLY A 33 16.86 3.04 -17.02
N ILE A 34 16.23 3.66 -16.02
CA ILE A 34 14.86 4.18 -15.98
C ILE A 34 13.80 3.05 -16.10
N VAL A 35 13.71 2.39 -17.26
CA VAL A 35 12.66 1.38 -17.53
C VAL A 35 12.77 0.16 -16.63
N LEU A 36 13.97 -0.33 -16.37
CA LEU A 36 14.18 -1.49 -15.49
C LEU A 36 14.42 -1.08 -14.03
N GLY A 37 14.75 0.20 -13.78
CA GLY A 37 15.07 0.69 -12.44
C GLY A 37 13.88 1.05 -11.59
N TRP A 38 12.75 1.49 -12.18
CA TRP A 38 11.62 2.01 -11.41
C TRP A 38 10.95 0.96 -10.50
N ALA A 39 10.81 -0.29 -10.96
CA ALA A 39 10.18 -1.35 -10.19
C ALA A 39 10.98 -1.73 -8.94
N PRO A 40 12.30 -2.05 -9.00
CA PRO A 40 13.08 -2.31 -7.80
C PRO A 40 13.31 -1.06 -6.96
N ALA A 41 13.34 0.15 -7.55
CA ALA A 41 13.40 1.40 -6.81
C ALA A 41 12.13 1.62 -5.97
N THR A 42 10.96 1.27 -6.50
CA THR A 42 9.69 1.30 -5.76
C THR A 42 9.72 0.37 -4.56
N MET A 43 10.23 -0.86 -4.71
CA MET A 43 10.38 -1.80 -3.59
C MET A 43 11.34 -1.28 -2.52
N ALA A 44 12.49 -0.72 -2.92
CA ALA A 44 13.47 -0.16 -1.99
C ALA A 44 12.94 1.06 -1.24
N ALA A 45 12.21 1.95 -1.93
CA ALA A 45 11.60 3.12 -1.31
C ALA A 45 10.45 2.75 -0.36
N THR A 46 9.63 1.73 -0.69
CA THR A 46 8.58 1.22 0.19
C THR A 46 9.16 0.59 1.46
N ASP A 47 10.25 -0.19 1.34
CA ASP A 47 10.94 -0.72 2.53
C ASP A 47 11.52 0.40 3.40
N ALA A 48 12.11 1.43 2.78
CA ALA A 48 12.64 2.59 3.49
C ALA A 48 11.52 3.39 4.20
N ALA A 49 10.34 3.54 3.59
CA ALA A 49 9.17 4.17 4.21
C ALA A 49 8.71 3.41 5.45
N ALA A 50 8.59 2.09 5.33
CA ALA A 50 8.20 1.22 6.44
C ALA A 50 9.20 1.24 7.61
N ARG A 51 10.50 1.36 7.33
CA ARG A 51 11.53 1.54 8.37
C ARG A 51 11.38 2.88 9.08
N ALA A 52 11.15 3.95 8.31
CA ALA A 52 10.94 5.28 8.87
C ALA A 52 9.73 5.35 9.80
N GLU A 53 8.64 4.62 9.50
CA GLU A 53 7.48 4.50 10.40
C GLU A 53 7.81 3.82 11.72
N ARG A 54 8.70 2.83 11.70
CA ARG A 54 9.19 2.16 12.92
C ARG A 54 10.23 2.97 13.71
N GLY A 55 10.56 4.19 13.25
CA GLY A 55 11.58 5.02 13.86
C GLY A 55 13.02 4.56 13.55
N GLU A 56 13.20 3.64 12.60
CA GLU A 56 14.51 3.18 12.18
C GLU A 56 15.16 4.20 11.21
N PRO A 57 16.48 4.39 11.28
CA PRO A 57 17.17 5.30 10.37
C PRO A 57 17.15 4.76 8.93
N ILE A 58 16.84 5.63 7.97
CA ILE A 58 16.92 5.30 6.55
C ILE A 58 18.40 5.24 6.14
N ARG A 59 18.85 4.06 5.70
CA ARG A 59 20.24 3.81 5.26
C ARG A 59 20.26 3.52 3.75
N TRP A 60 21.00 4.32 3.00
CA TRP A 60 21.17 4.15 1.55
C TRP A 60 21.73 2.78 1.17
N ALA A 61 22.72 2.28 1.92
CA ALA A 61 23.30 0.95 1.70
C ALA A 61 22.26 -0.17 1.81
N HIS A 62 21.31 -0.06 2.77
CA HIS A 62 20.22 -1.01 2.89
C HIS A 62 19.23 -0.90 1.71
N ALA A 63 18.85 0.33 1.32
CA ALA A 63 18.00 0.54 0.15
C ALA A 63 18.62 -0.04 -1.13
N ALA A 64 19.93 0.14 -1.34
CA ALA A 64 20.66 -0.46 -2.45
C ALA A 64 20.67 -2.00 -2.39
N GLN A 65 20.75 -2.59 -1.20
CA GLN A 65 20.67 -4.03 -1.01
C GLN A 65 19.28 -4.58 -1.34
N VAL A 66 18.21 -3.91 -0.87
CA VAL A 66 16.82 -4.25 -1.22
C VAL A 66 16.60 -4.13 -2.72
N TRP A 67 17.08 -3.03 -3.34
CA TRP A 67 17.03 -2.83 -4.78
C TRP A 67 17.65 -4.00 -5.56
N LYS A 68 18.87 -4.39 -5.21
CA LYS A 68 19.58 -5.52 -5.86
C LYS A 68 18.85 -6.86 -5.66
N SER A 69 18.43 -7.16 -4.45
CA SER A 69 17.80 -8.45 -4.09
C SER A 69 16.39 -8.59 -4.68
N SER A 70 15.66 -7.49 -4.88
CA SER A 70 14.30 -7.49 -5.44
C SER A 70 14.29 -7.30 -6.98
N PHE A 71 15.42 -7.05 -7.62
CA PHE A 71 15.50 -6.60 -9.01
C PHE A 71 14.66 -7.47 -9.97
N TRP A 72 14.99 -8.74 -10.12
CA TRP A 72 14.29 -9.63 -11.04
C TRP A 72 12.85 -9.89 -10.64
N ARG A 73 12.62 -10.03 -9.35
CA ARG A 73 11.29 -10.27 -8.82
C ARG A 73 10.36 -9.08 -9.09
N SER A 74 10.84 -7.87 -8.85
CA SER A 74 10.05 -6.66 -9.07
C SER A 74 9.74 -6.42 -10.55
N GLN A 75 10.57 -6.89 -11.49
CA GLN A 75 10.24 -6.80 -12.91
C GLN A 75 8.98 -7.61 -13.25
N ILE A 76 8.82 -8.79 -12.65
CA ILE A 76 7.65 -9.64 -12.88
C ILE A 76 6.42 -9.07 -12.17
N THR A 77 6.58 -8.60 -10.93
CA THR A 77 5.44 -8.21 -10.09
C THR A 77 4.97 -6.76 -10.33
N LEU A 78 5.87 -5.85 -10.65
CA LEU A 78 5.59 -4.43 -10.90
C LEU A 78 5.93 -4.01 -12.33
N GLY A 79 7.12 -4.38 -12.81
CA GLY A 79 7.66 -3.90 -14.07
C GLY A 79 6.76 -4.24 -15.26
N LEU A 80 6.46 -5.50 -15.43
CA LEU A 80 5.63 -5.98 -16.55
C LEU A 80 4.18 -5.45 -16.48
N PRO A 81 3.47 -5.52 -15.33
CA PRO A 81 2.15 -4.94 -15.20
C PRO A 81 2.15 -3.40 -15.37
N GLY A 82 3.16 -2.71 -14.85
CA GLY A 82 3.29 -1.27 -15.01
C GLY A 82 3.54 -0.84 -16.46
N LEU A 83 4.34 -1.60 -17.20
CA LEU A 83 4.52 -1.39 -18.64
C LEU A 83 3.20 -1.55 -19.39
N PHE A 84 2.40 -2.57 -19.04
CA PHE A 84 1.07 -2.73 -19.61
C PHE A 84 0.17 -1.52 -19.33
N VAL A 85 0.16 -1.01 -18.10
CA VAL A 85 -0.61 0.20 -17.76
C VAL A 85 -0.13 1.41 -18.57
N ALA A 86 1.18 1.59 -18.73
CA ALA A 86 1.73 2.69 -19.52
C ALA A 86 1.33 2.61 -20.99
N LEU A 87 1.40 1.40 -21.60
CA LEU A 87 0.95 1.17 -22.96
C LEU A 87 -0.55 1.35 -23.11
N ALA A 88 -1.36 0.87 -22.16
CA ALA A 88 -2.80 1.07 -22.16
C ALA A 88 -3.15 2.56 -22.09
N ALA A 89 -2.49 3.32 -21.23
CA ALA A 89 -2.67 4.77 -21.13
C ALA A 89 -2.31 5.49 -22.44
N ALA A 90 -1.18 5.16 -23.05
CA ALA A 90 -0.77 5.72 -24.35
C ALA A 90 -1.79 5.41 -25.45
N THR A 91 -2.31 4.18 -25.49
CA THR A 91 -3.33 3.75 -26.46
C THR A 91 -4.66 4.47 -26.23
N LEU A 92 -5.10 4.64 -24.98
CA LEU A 92 -6.30 5.40 -24.63
C LEU A 92 -6.19 6.88 -25.02
N LEU A 93 -5.03 7.48 -24.76
CA LEU A 93 -4.76 8.88 -25.13
C LEU A 93 -4.70 9.11 -26.64
N SER A 94 -4.30 8.11 -27.43
CA SER A 94 -4.28 8.21 -28.90
C SER A 94 -5.66 8.30 -29.54
N GLY A 95 -6.73 7.88 -28.82
CA GLY A 95 -8.09 7.84 -29.33
C GLY A 95 -8.32 6.87 -30.51
N ALA A 96 -7.33 6.01 -30.82
CA ALA A 96 -7.35 5.15 -32.00
C ALA A 96 -8.35 3.98 -31.92
N LEU A 97 -8.84 3.66 -30.71
CA LEU A 97 -9.72 2.51 -30.49
C LEU A 97 -11.21 2.90 -30.49
N PRO A 98 -12.11 1.99 -30.92
CA PRO A 98 -13.55 2.13 -30.69
C PRO A 98 -13.88 2.26 -29.20
N LEU A 99 -14.96 3.01 -28.87
CA LEU A 99 -15.34 3.33 -27.50
C LEU A 99 -15.46 2.06 -26.60
N ALA A 100 -16.03 0.99 -27.12
CA ALA A 100 -16.17 -0.28 -26.38
C ALA A 100 -14.80 -0.88 -25.98
N LEU A 101 -13.81 -0.84 -26.88
CA LEU A 101 -12.46 -1.32 -26.60
C LEU A 101 -11.73 -0.37 -25.65
N GLN A 102 -11.92 0.94 -25.76
CA GLN A 102 -11.39 1.91 -24.79
C GLN A 102 -11.92 1.64 -23.39
N ALA A 103 -13.21 1.36 -23.23
CA ALA A 103 -13.82 1.03 -21.93
C ALA A 103 -13.23 -0.23 -21.31
N VAL A 104 -13.06 -1.29 -22.10
CA VAL A 104 -12.45 -2.56 -21.64
C VAL A 104 -10.99 -2.35 -21.23
N LEU A 105 -10.21 -1.67 -22.08
CA LEU A 105 -8.80 -1.39 -21.81
C LEU A 105 -8.64 -0.48 -20.59
N GLY A 106 -9.50 0.52 -20.45
CA GLY A 106 -9.52 1.44 -19.30
C GLY A 106 -9.84 0.70 -18.00
N LEU A 107 -10.86 -0.17 -18.03
CA LEU A 107 -11.19 -1.02 -16.86
C LEU A 107 -10.02 -1.93 -16.49
N ALA A 108 -9.40 -2.60 -17.45
CA ALA A 108 -8.25 -3.44 -17.20
C ALA A 108 -7.07 -2.66 -16.61
N ALA A 109 -6.79 -1.45 -17.13
CA ALA A 109 -5.74 -0.57 -16.61
C ALA A 109 -6.02 -0.12 -15.17
N VAL A 110 -7.27 0.21 -14.83
CA VAL A 110 -7.68 0.59 -13.48
C VAL A 110 -7.49 -0.57 -12.50
N LEU A 111 -7.95 -1.78 -12.86
CA LEU A 111 -7.78 -2.97 -12.02
C LEU A 111 -6.29 -3.28 -11.80
N LEU A 112 -5.48 -3.10 -12.82
CA LEU A 112 -4.04 -3.30 -12.77
C LEU A 112 -3.37 -2.24 -11.88
N LEU A 113 -3.77 -0.97 -11.96
CA LEU A 113 -3.30 0.11 -11.08
C LEU A 113 -3.62 -0.17 -9.62
N ILE A 114 -4.83 -0.66 -9.34
CA ILE A 114 -5.21 -1.07 -7.98
C ILE A 114 -4.27 -2.18 -7.49
N ALA A 115 -4.04 -3.20 -8.30
CA ALA A 115 -3.11 -4.28 -7.93
C ALA A 115 -1.68 -3.74 -7.71
N LEU A 116 -1.16 -2.91 -8.62
CA LEU A 116 0.17 -2.32 -8.54
C LEU A 116 0.37 -1.49 -7.26
N ALA A 117 -0.64 -0.76 -6.84
CA ALA A 117 -0.59 0.04 -5.61
C ALA A 117 -0.51 -0.82 -4.34
N HIS A 118 -1.03 -2.04 -4.36
CA HIS A 118 -1.03 -2.97 -3.21
C HIS A 118 0.19 -3.91 -3.19
N ILE A 119 0.80 -4.18 -4.35
CA ILE A 119 1.90 -5.16 -4.48
C ILE A 119 3.10 -4.84 -3.59
N PRO A 120 3.65 -3.59 -3.52
CA PRO A 120 4.86 -3.33 -2.75
C PRO A 120 4.68 -3.64 -1.27
N GLU A 121 3.55 -3.25 -0.69
CA GLU A 121 3.26 -3.49 0.72
C GLU A 121 2.98 -4.96 1.01
N LEU A 122 2.23 -5.63 0.12
CA LEU A 122 1.90 -7.04 0.24
C LEU A 122 3.16 -7.91 0.14
N ASP A 123 4.04 -7.61 -0.81
CA ASP A 123 5.28 -8.35 -1.01
C ASP A 123 6.26 -8.18 0.14
N ARG A 124 6.33 -6.97 0.70
CA ARG A 124 7.14 -6.66 1.87
C ARG A 124 6.68 -7.45 3.11
N ARG A 125 5.37 -7.54 3.36
CA ARG A 125 4.81 -8.19 4.56
C ARG A 125 4.82 -9.71 4.48
N TYR A 126 4.41 -10.26 3.33
CA TYR A 126 4.10 -11.71 3.24
C TYR A 126 5.09 -12.52 2.40
N ARG A 127 6.03 -11.90 1.69
CA ARG A 127 7.05 -12.57 0.84
C ARG A 127 6.47 -13.69 -0.03
N LEU A 128 5.32 -13.44 -0.64
CA LEU A 128 4.58 -14.41 -1.44
C LEU A 128 5.32 -14.77 -2.74
N PRO A 129 5.12 -15.96 -3.31
CA PRO A 129 5.60 -16.26 -4.66
C PRO A 129 5.08 -15.22 -5.67
N ALA A 130 5.92 -14.78 -6.62
CA ALA A 130 5.57 -13.74 -7.60
C ALA A 130 4.25 -14.03 -8.33
N THR A 131 3.99 -15.29 -8.66
CA THR A 131 2.75 -15.76 -9.30
C THR A 131 1.49 -15.55 -8.46
N ARG A 132 1.61 -15.52 -7.13
CA ARG A 132 0.46 -15.37 -6.22
C ARG A 132 0.28 -13.93 -5.73
N VAL A 133 1.33 -13.09 -5.79
CA VAL A 133 1.27 -11.69 -5.31
C VAL A 133 0.22 -10.91 -6.07
N PHE A 134 0.21 -11.02 -7.40
CA PHE A 134 -0.71 -10.27 -8.25
C PHE A 134 -2.18 -10.59 -7.97
N GLY A 135 -2.54 -11.87 -7.97
CA GLY A 135 -3.92 -12.29 -7.69
C GLY A 135 -4.38 -11.86 -6.30
N ARG A 136 -3.51 -11.97 -5.28
CA ARG A 136 -3.82 -11.52 -3.91
C ARG A 136 -3.94 -10.01 -3.81
N ALA A 137 -3.07 -9.26 -4.49
CA ALA A 137 -3.14 -7.80 -4.53
C ALA A 137 -4.45 -7.32 -5.16
N LEU A 138 -4.88 -7.94 -6.26
CA LEU A 138 -6.14 -7.63 -6.90
C LEU A 138 -7.35 -7.98 -6.01
N LEU A 139 -7.38 -9.18 -5.45
CA LEU A 139 -8.43 -9.60 -4.53
C LEU A 139 -8.54 -8.69 -3.31
N LEU A 140 -7.40 -8.34 -2.70
CA LEU A 140 -7.35 -7.43 -1.56
C LEU A 140 -7.83 -6.03 -1.94
N GLY A 141 -7.36 -5.51 -3.08
CA GLY A 141 -7.77 -4.21 -3.59
C GLY A 141 -9.28 -4.13 -3.87
N LEU A 142 -9.88 -5.22 -4.38
CA LEU A 142 -11.33 -5.31 -4.60
C LEU A 142 -12.10 -5.51 -3.29
N ALA A 143 -11.61 -6.36 -2.38
CA ALA A 143 -12.22 -6.57 -1.06
C ALA A 143 -12.23 -5.28 -0.22
N GLN A 144 -11.23 -4.41 -0.44
CA GLN A 144 -11.09 -3.13 0.24
C GLN A 144 -11.42 -1.96 -0.71
N ALA A 145 -12.48 -2.11 -1.51
CA ALA A 145 -12.88 -1.13 -2.51
C ALA A 145 -12.89 0.34 -2.01
N PRO A 146 -13.38 0.68 -0.80
CA PRO A 146 -13.33 2.06 -0.31
C PRO A 146 -11.89 2.61 -0.23
N THR A 147 -10.96 1.82 0.30
CA THR A 147 -9.54 2.23 0.42
C THR A 147 -8.90 2.37 -0.97
N SER A 148 -9.18 1.44 -1.87
CA SER A 148 -8.68 1.46 -3.24
C SER A 148 -9.22 2.65 -4.05
N LEU A 149 -10.49 3.01 -3.86
CA LEU A 149 -11.09 4.20 -4.50
C LEU A 149 -10.47 5.50 -3.99
N VAL A 150 -10.27 5.62 -2.67
CA VAL A 150 -9.60 6.79 -2.08
C VAL A 150 -8.17 6.89 -2.59
N LEU A 151 -7.44 5.77 -2.63
CA LEU A 151 -6.08 5.74 -3.15
C LEU A 151 -6.03 6.12 -4.63
N LEU A 152 -6.91 5.56 -5.45
CA LEU A 152 -6.99 5.88 -6.87
C LEU A 152 -7.32 7.37 -7.10
N ALA A 153 -8.30 7.91 -6.38
CA ALA A 153 -8.64 9.33 -6.44
C ALA A 153 -7.46 10.22 -6.05
N ALA A 154 -6.74 9.86 -4.98
CA ALA A 154 -5.55 10.59 -4.54
C ALA A 154 -4.41 10.51 -5.56
N LEU A 155 -4.21 9.36 -6.21
CA LEU A 155 -3.20 9.19 -7.28
C LEU A 155 -3.57 10.01 -8.53
N VAL A 156 -4.84 10.03 -8.92
CA VAL A 156 -5.33 10.84 -10.05
C VAL A 156 -5.15 12.34 -9.75
N LEU A 157 -5.54 12.77 -8.55
CA LEU A 157 -5.36 14.16 -8.11
C LEU A 157 -3.88 14.54 -8.10
N TRP A 158 -3.02 13.68 -7.55
CA TRP A 158 -1.58 13.89 -7.55
C TRP A 158 -1.02 13.96 -8.97
N GLY A 159 -1.44 13.07 -9.86
CA GLY A 159 -1.06 13.11 -11.28
C GLY A 159 -1.45 14.43 -11.95
N ALA A 160 -2.67 14.92 -11.70
CA ALA A 160 -3.12 16.21 -12.22
C ALA A 160 -2.27 17.39 -11.70
N ILE A 161 -1.94 17.39 -10.40
CA ILE A 161 -1.04 18.39 -9.78
C ILE A 161 0.36 18.32 -10.41
N ALA A 162 0.92 17.12 -10.55
CA ALA A 162 2.25 16.91 -11.10
C ALA A 162 2.34 17.33 -12.59
N LEU A 163 1.29 17.14 -13.37
CA LEU A 163 1.20 17.61 -14.75
C LEU A 163 1.09 19.14 -14.83
N SER A 164 0.37 19.76 -13.88
CA SER A 164 0.24 21.22 -13.80
C SER A 164 1.51 21.91 -13.31
N LEU A 165 2.29 21.23 -12.48
CA LEU A 165 3.51 21.72 -11.85
C LEU A 165 4.67 20.74 -12.08
N PRO A 166 5.21 20.63 -13.32
CA PRO A 166 6.21 19.60 -13.66
C PRO A 166 7.49 19.69 -12.84
N GLY A 167 7.80 20.85 -12.27
CA GLY A 167 8.91 21.04 -11.36
C GLY A 167 8.81 20.26 -10.05
N LEU A 168 7.62 19.77 -9.65
CA LEU A 168 7.44 18.92 -8.47
C LEU A 168 7.86 17.46 -8.71
N LEU A 169 7.84 17.00 -9.95
CA LEU A 169 8.13 15.60 -10.29
C LEU A 169 9.50 15.11 -9.78
N PRO A 170 10.62 15.83 -9.97
CA PRO A 170 11.91 15.37 -9.47
C PRO A 170 12.01 15.35 -7.94
N PHE A 171 11.20 16.14 -7.22
CA PHE A 171 11.28 16.24 -5.76
C PHE A 171 10.29 15.34 -5.04
N LEU A 172 9.09 15.15 -5.59
CA LEU A 172 7.98 14.48 -4.90
C LEU A 172 7.22 13.48 -5.80
N GLY A 173 7.61 13.33 -7.07
CA GLY A 173 6.87 12.60 -8.09
C GLY A 173 6.48 11.18 -7.68
N ALA A 174 7.43 10.41 -7.16
CA ALA A 174 7.20 9.05 -6.68
C ALA A 174 6.96 8.98 -5.17
N ALA A 175 7.54 9.90 -4.38
CA ALA A 175 7.44 9.86 -2.92
C ALA A 175 6.00 9.97 -2.43
N VAL A 176 5.21 10.86 -3.02
CA VAL A 176 3.79 11.05 -2.62
C VAL A 176 2.96 9.81 -2.92
N PRO A 177 2.93 9.23 -4.15
CA PRO A 177 2.27 7.96 -4.41
C PRO A 177 2.71 6.82 -3.48
N LEU A 178 4.01 6.70 -3.22
CA LEU A 178 4.58 5.69 -2.34
C LEU A 178 4.08 5.82 -0.91
N LEU A 179 4.15 7.03 -0.34
CA LEU A 179 3.67 7.30 1.02
C LEU A 179 2.16 7.10 1.15
N LEU A 180 1.38 7.53 0.16
CA LEU A 180 -0.06 7.31 0.13
C LEU A 180 -0.40 5.82 0.08
N SER A 181 0.22 5.08 -0.84
CA SER A 181 0.01 3.63 -0.96
C SER A 181 0.43 2.92 0.33
N HIS A 182 1.62 3.21 0.84
CA HIS A 182 2.12 2.61 2.08
C HIS A 182 1.19 2.87 3.27
N HIS A 183 0.74 4.11 3.45
CA HIS A 183 -0.13 4.48 4.57
C HIS A 183 -1.55 3.92 4.45
N LEU A 184 -2.19 4.03 3.28
CA LEU A 184 -3.57 3.57 3.09
C LEU A 184 -3.65 2.04 3.05
N VAL A 185 -2.76 1.41 2.28
CA VAL A 185 -2.72 -0.06 2.18
C VAL A 185 -2.24 -0.68 3.49
N GLY A 186 -1.21 -0.10 4.12
CA GLY A 186 -0.71 -0.55 5.43
C GLY A 186 -1.83 -0.60 6.47
N ARG A 187 -2.55 0.50 6.67
CA ARG A 187 -3.69 0.58 7.60
C ARG A 187 -4.81 -0.41 7.29
N SER A 188 -5.06 -0.65 6.01
CA SER A 188 -6.11 -1.57 5.61
C SER A 188 -5.71 -3.03 5.89
N LEU A 189 -4.43 -3.37 5.73
CA LEU A 189 -3.88 -4.66 6.11
C LEU A 189 -3.91 -4.87 7.63
N ASP A 190 -3.49 -3.87 8.42
CA ASP A 190 -3.52 -3.91 9.88
C ASP A 190 -4.94 -4.17 10.39
N ARG A 191 -5.92 -3.45 9.83
CA ARG A 191 -7.34 -3.65 10.18
C ARG A 191 -7.82 -5.06 9.85
N ASN A 192 -7.39 -5.62 8.74
CA ASN A 192 -7.76 -6.98 8.34
C ASN A 192 -7.12 -8.03 9.26
N GLU A 193 -5.87 -7.84 9.65
CA GLU A 193 -5.17 -8.70 10.61
C GLU A 193 -5.83 -8.64 11.99
N ASP A 194 -6.23 -7.45 12.46
CA ASP A 194 -6.98 -7.26 13.71
C ASP A 194 -8.33 -7.99 13.70
N LEU A 195 -9.03 -7.97 12.57
CA LEU A 195 -10.31 -8.69 12.44
C LEU A 195 -10.11 -10.22 12.47
N LEU A 196 -9.04 -10.71 11.84
CA LEU A 196 -8.71 -12.14 11.81
C LEU A 196 -8.18 -12.65 13.17
N SER A 197 -7.52 -11.78 13.94
CA SER A 197 -6.97 -12.12 15.26
C SER A 197 -8.00 -12.06 16.39
N ARG A 198 -9.19 -11.47 16.16
CA ARG A 198 -10.26 -11.48 17.15
C ARG A 198 -10.75 -12.91 17.35
N PRO A 199 -10.75 -13.41 18.61
CA PRO A 199 -11.36 -14.71 18.89
C PRO A 199 -12.80 -14.73 18.37
N ALA A 200 -13.16 -15.77 17.64
CA ALA A 200 -14.54 -15.95 17.19
C ALA A 200 -15.46 -15.84 18.42
N GLU A 201 -16.34 -14.85 18.43
CA GLU A 201 -17.32 -14.75 19.52
C GLU A 201 -18.08 -16.06 19.60
N PRO A 202 -18.12 -16.72 20.78
CA PRO A 202 -18.87 -17.97 20.91
C PRO A 202 -20.33 -17.68 20.48
N PRO A 203 -20.94 -18.56 19.67
CA PRO A 203 -22.29 -18.38 19.20
C PRO A 203 -23.21 -18.09 20.38
N ALA A 204 -24.17 -17.17 20.19
CA ALA A 204 -25.01 -16.62 21.25
C ALA A 204 -25.66 -17.70 22.15
N GLY A 205 -25.91 -18.92 21.61
CA GLY A 205 -26.35 -20.09 22.35
C GLY A 205 -25.37 -20.60 23.41
N HIS A 206 -24.06 -20.43 23.23
CA HIS A 206 -23.06 -20.85 24.24
C HIS A 206 -23.02 -19.88 25.43
N ARG A 207 -23.18 -18.56 25.17
CA ARG A 207 -23.27 -17.55 26.24
C ARG A 207 -24.53 -17.78 27.11
N ALA A 208 -25.66 -18.07 26.49
CA ALA A 208 -26.91 -18.36 27.20
C ALA A 208 -26.82 -19.65 28.04
N ARG A 209 -26.11 -20.66 27.54
CA ARG A 209 -25.91 -21.94 28.25
C ARG A 209 -24.90 -21.78 29.40
N ALA A 210 -23.80 -21.04 29.21
CA ALA A 210 -22.85 -20.74 30.27
C ALA A 210 -23.48 -19.87 31.38
N ALA A 211 -24.28 -18.88 31.02
CA ALA A 211 -25.01 -18.06 31.98
C ALA A 211 -26.03 -18.87 32.79
N ARG A 212 -26.79 -19.79 32.17
CA ARG A 212 -27.70 -20.69 32.87
C ARG A 212 -26.96 -21.68 33.77
N GLY A 213 -25.81 -22.21 33.37
CA GLY A 213 -24.98 -23.08 34.20
C GLY A 213 -24.42 -22.35 35.42
N ALA A 214 -23.99 -21.10 35.28
CA ALA A 214 -23.51 -20.27 36.38
C ALA A 214 -24.57 -19.90 37.39
N VAL A 215 -25.83 -19.71 36.96
CA VAL A 215 -26.97 -19.44 37.84
C VAL A 215 -27.36 -20.72 38.61
N ALA A 216 -27.28 -21.89 37.98
CA ALA A 216 -27.63 -23.18 38.61
C ALA A 216 -26.57 -23.64 39.64
N ALA A 217 -25.30 -23.15 39.51
CA ALA A 217 -24.18 -23.50 40.38
C ALA A 217 -24.05 -22.58 41.63
N ARG A 218 -24.99 -21.66 41.91
CA ARG A 218 -24.97 -20.89 43.16
C ARG A 218 -25.24 -21.81 44.35
N PRO A 219 -24.28 -22.03 45.27
CA PRO A 219 -24.54 -22.80 46.47
C PRO A 219 -25.59 -22.11 47.31
N SER A 220 -26.61 -22.84 47.71
CA SER A 220 -27.60 -22.41 48.71
C SER A 220 -26.83 -22.05 49.98
N LEU A 221 -26.91 -20.78 50.40
CA LEU A 221 -26.36 -20.35 51.69
C LEU A 221 -27.08 -21.15 52.80
N PRO A 222 -26.31 -21.73 53.77
CA PRO A 222 -26.95 -22.37 54.90
C PRO A 222 -27.73 -21.34 55.73
N THR A 223 -29.01 -21.54 55.86
CA THR A 223 -29.89 -20.82 56.81
C THR A 223 -29.44 -21.23 58.23
N SER A 224 -28.70 -20.34 58.89
CA SER A 224 -28.41 -20.47 60.33
C SER A 224 -29.67 -20.17 61.11
N ALA A 225 -30.18 -21.17 61.82
CA ALA A 225 -31.18 -21.05 62.88
C ALA A 225 -30.53 -20.57 64.18
#